data_cc916cca2a0abde31e33f8f19ac31ee0
#
_entry.id   cc916cca2a0abde31e33f8f19ac31ee0
#
_cell.length_a   1.000
_cell.length_b   1.000
_cell.length_c   1.000
_cell.angle_alpha   90.00
_cell.angle_beta   90.00
_cell.angle_gamma   90.00
#
_symmetry.space_group_name_H-M   'P 1'
#
loop_
_entity.id
_entity.type
_entity.pdbx_description
1 polymer ?
#
loop_
_entity_poly.entity_id
_entity_poly.type
_entity_poly.pdbx_seq_one_letter_code
_entity_poly.pdbx_strand_id
1 'polypeptide(L)'
;RIDADALMLTGGCDIDPQTFRETPVRGLGRVSLQRDVYELGLLEACMLRGMPVLGICRGLQVINVALGGSLYQDMLSQMGTEFARHQQKEPTEVATHEVAFIAGSMAENLFQTQFLPTNSHHHQCVHRVADDLTVSGTTVDGVVEALEWPEREIFAVQFHPERMRDGNPTMCGFFKNWIERVAAVASNKKSEIAKNN
;
A
#
# COMPACT_ATOMS: atom_id res chain seq x y z
N ARG A 1 -18.48 3.57 16.15
CA ARG A 1 -18.62 4.64 15.13
C ARG A 1 -17.22 5.04 14.68
N ILE A 2 -16.93 5.00 13.37
CA ILE A 2 -15.70 5.55 12.81
C ILE A 2 -15.95 7.03 12.54
N ASP A 3 -15.20 7.89 13.22
CA ASP A 3 -15.24 9.36 13.07
C ASP A 3 -13.92 9.79 12.42
N ALA A 4 -13.83 9.51 11.11
CA ALA A 4 -12.66 9.79 10.29
C ALA A 4 -13.09 9.95 8.82
N ASP A 5 -12.31 10.71 8.06
CA ASP A 5 -12.56 10.96 6.63
C ASP A 5 -11.81 9.98 5.72
N ALA A 6 -10.78 9.28 6.23
CA ALA A 6 -9.99 8.27 5.52
C ALA A 6 -9.40 7.24 6.46
N LEU A 7 -8.93 6.12 5.90
CA LEU A 7 -8.15 5.10 6.60
C LEU A 7 -6.70 5.11 6.09
N MET A 8 -5.74 5.02 7.01
CA MET A 8 -4.35 4.71 6.67
C MET A 8 -3.94 3.41 7.37
N LEU A 9 -3.56 2.40 6.57
CA LEU A 9 -2.96 1.16 7.04
C LEU A 9 -1.44 1.28 6.95
N THR A 10 -0.76 1.12 8.07
CA THR A 10 0.69 1.36 8.19
C THR A 10 1.52 0.10 8.08
N GLY A 11 2.84 0.25 7.93
CA GLY A 11 3.81 -0.84 7.97
C GLY A 11 3.75 -1.67 9.26
N GLY A 12 4.36 -2.86 9.24
CA GLY A 12 4.35 -3.76 10.41
C GLY A 12 4.92 -5.14 10.14
N CYS A 13 4.56 -6.08 11.01
CA CYS A 13 4.91 -7.49 10.90
C CYS A 13 4.18 -8.18 9.75
N ASP A 14 4.56 -9.41 9.45
CA ASP A 14 3.96 -10.21 8.38
C ASP A 14 2.47 -10.48 8.61
N ILE A 15 1.76 -10.70 7.53
CA ILE A 15 0.37 -11.17 7.56
C ILE A 15 0.38 -12.70 7.68
N ASP A 16 -0.52 -13.25 8.50
CA ASP A 16 -0.69 -14.70 8.61
C ASP A 16 -1.10 -15.28 7.25
N PRO A 17 -0.32 -16.21 6.68
CA PRO A 17 -0.64 -16.83 5.39
C PRO A 17 -1.99 -17.54 5.35
N GLN A 18 -2.55 -17.95 6.49
CA GLN A 18 -3.90 -18.52 6.53
C GLN A 18 -4.98 -17.53 6.08
N THR A 19 -4.73 -16.21 6.19
CA THR A 19 -5.67 -15.17 5.71
C THR A 19 -5.84 -15.21 4.19
N PHE A 20 -4.83 -15.66 3.44
CA PHE A 20 -4.89 -15.86 2.00
C PHE A 20 -4.79 -17.34 1.59
N ARG A 21 -5.19 -18.26 2.51
CA ARG A 21 -5.35 -19.71 2.31
C ARG A 21 -4.05 -20.45 1.96
N GLU A 22 -2.95 -19.99 2.47
CA GLU A 22 -1.65 -20.65 2.33
C GLU A 22 -1.15 -21.18 3.67
N THR A 23 -0.22 -22.12 3.60
CA THR A 23 0.51 -22.63 4.77
C THR A 23 1.80 -21.82 4.99
N PRO A 24 2.24 -21.60 6.23
CA PRO A 24 3.50 -20.93 6.51
C PRO A 24 4.69 -21.61 5.81
N VAL A 25 5.54 -20.81 5.17
CA VAL A 25 6.80 -21.28 4.57
C VAL A 25 8.01 -20.85 5.40
N ARG A 26 9.17 -21.45 5.11
CA ARG A 26 10.43 -21.01 5.71
C ARG A 26 10.72 -19.57 5.31
N GLY A 27 11.07 -18.73 6.28
CA GLY A 27 11.34 -17.31 6.08
C GLY A 27 10.18 -16.41 6.51
N LEU A 28 8.97 -16.96 6.73
CA LEU A 28 7.89 -16.19 7.37
C LEU A 28 8.38 -15.60 8.69
N GLY A 29 8.21 -14.30 8.87
CA GLY A 29 8.57 -13.58 10.07
C GLY A 29 7.50 -13.64 11.15
N ARG A 30 7.49 -12.63 12.01
CA ARG A 30 6.48 -12.54 13.08
C ARG A 30 5.14 -12.11 12.53
N VAL A 31 4.07 -12.85 12.84
CA VAL A 31 2.69 -12.51 12.54
C VAL A 31 1.95 -12.00 13.78
N SER A 32 0.85 -11.28 13.58
CA SER A 32 -0.05 -10.83 14.63
C SER A 32 -1.50 -11.01 14.21
N LEU A 33 -2.06 -12.16 14.55
CA LEU A 33 -3.46 -12.50 14.24
C LEU A 33 -4.45 -11.43 14.70
N GLN A 34 -4.22 -10.86 15.88
CA GLN A 34 -5.07 -9.79 16.40
C GLN A 34 -5.07 -8.57 15.50
N ARG A 35 -3.90 -8.19 14.99
CA ARG A 35 -3.76 -7.06 14.07
C ARG A 35 -4.38 -7.37 12.72
N ASP A 36 -4.19 -8.60 12.20
CA ASP A 36 -4.77 -9.03 10.94
C ASP A 36 -6.30 -8.94 10.98
N VAL A 37 -6.93 -9.54 11.98
CA VAL A 37 -8.39 -9.50 12.17
C VAL A 37 -8.89 -8.06 12.31
N TYR A 38 -8.19 -7.24 13.09
CA TYR A 38 -8.58 -5.85 13.31
C TYR A 38 -8.49 -5.02 12.03
N GLU A 39 -7.37 -5.09 11.30
CA GLU A 39 -7.17 -4.27 10.10
C GLU A 39 -8.03 -4.74 8.93
N LEU A 40 -8.23 -6.05 8.75
CA LEU A 40 -9.15 -6.59 7.73
C LEU A 40 -10.59 -6.11 7.97
N GLY A 41 -11.08 -6.21 9.21
CA GLY A 41 -12.43 -5.74 9.56
C GLY A 41 -12.58 -4.22 9.47
N LEU A 42 -11.53 -3.46 9.84
CA LEU A 42 -11.53 -2.00 9.71
C LEU A 42 -11.54 -1.57 8.23
N LEU A 43 -10.74 -2.21 7.40
CA LEU A 43 -10.70 -1.97 5.96
C LEU A 43 -12.09 -2.22 5.33
N GLU A 44 -12.71 -3.36 5.60
CA GLU A 44 -14.06 -3.69 5.13
C GLU A 44 -15.07 -2.61 5.55
N ALA A 45 -15.08 -2.22 6.82
CA ALA A 45 -15.98 -1.19 7.33
C ALA A 45 -15.76 0.18 6.69
N CYS A 46 -14.52 0.54 6.34
CA CYS A 46 -14.19 1.78 5.63
C CYS A 46 -14.61 1.71 4.16
N MET A 47 -14.38 0.58 3.49
CA MET A 47 -14.78 0.35 2.10
C MET A 47 -16.30 0.41 1.93
N LEU A 48 -17.07 -0.19 2.85
CA LEU A 48 -18.54 -0.11 2.86
C LEU A 48 -19.05 1.33 2.98
N ARG A 49 -18.29 2.22 3.58
CA ARG A 49 -18.59 3.65 3.69
C ARG A 49 -18.03 4.48 2.54
N GLY A 50 -17.33 3.85 1.59
CA GLY A 50 -16.63 4.53 0.50
C GLY A 50 -15.58 5.52 1.02
N MET A 51 -14.91 5.21 2.13
CA MET A 51 -13.84 6.05 2.67
C MET A 51 -12.56 5.84 1.84
N PRO A 52 -11.81 6.91 1.53
CA PRO A 52 -10.47 6.76 0.95
C PRO A 52 -9.55 5.92 1.83
N VAL A 53 -8.74 5.07 1.21
CA VAL A 53 -7.79 4.19 1.91
C VAL A 53 -6.39 4.36 1.36
N LEU A 54 -5.42 4.60 2.25
CA LEU A 54 -3.98 4.57 1.95
C LEU A 54 -3.34 3.38 2.65
N GLY A 55 -2.65 2.51 1.89
CA GLY A 55 -1.81 1.45 2.42
C GLY A 55 -0.32 1.76 2.30
N ILE A 56 0.46 1.55 3.36
CA ILE A 56 1.92 1.69 3.36
C ILE A 56 2.54 0.36 3.79
N CYS A 57 3.43 -0.20 2.96
CA CYS A 57 4.16 -1.44 3.19
C CYS A 57 3.21 -2.60 3.52
N ARG A 58 3.13 -3.03 4.78
CA ARG A 58 2.14 -4.03 5.21
C ARG A 58 0.70 -3.62 4.84
N GLY A 59 0.38 -2.32 4.85
CA GLY A 59 -0.94 -1.81 4.45
C GLY A 59 -1.31 -2.14 3.01
N LEU A 60 -0.37 -2.10 2.06
CA LEU A 60 -0.58 -2.57 0.69
C LEU A 60 -0.92 -4.06 0.67
N GLN A 61 -0.19 -4.85 1.46
CA GLN A 61 -0.39 -6.29 1.55
C GLN A 61 -1.75 -6.64 2.14
N VAL A 62 -2.18 -5.94 3.21
CA VAL A 62 -3.51 -6.10 3.82
C VAL A 62 -4.62 -5.82 2.80
N ILE A 63 -4.50 -4.74 2.04
CA ILE A 63 -5.47 -4.38 1.00
C ILE A 63 -5.55 -5.48 -0.07
N ASN A 64 -4.40 -5.94 -0.57
CA ASN A 64 -4.35 -7.00 -1.57
C ASN A 64 -4.99 -8.31 -1.06
N VAL A 65 -4.64 -8.74 0.14
CA VAL A 65 -5.17 -9.97 0.76
C VAL A 65 -6.67 -9.86 1.04
N ALA A 66 -7.13 -8.73 1.58
CA ALA A 66 -8.56 -8.49 1.87
C ALA A 66 -9.43 -8.59 0.62
N LEU A 67 -8.90 -8.21 -0.54
CA LEU A 67 -9.59 -8.27 -1.83
C LEU A 67 -9.35 -9.60 -2.58
N GLY A 68 -8.72 -10.57 -1.92
CA GLY A 68 -8.55 -11.94 -2.44
C GLY A 68 -7.22 -12.21 -3.16
N GLY A 69 -6.26 -11.29 -3.10
CA GLY A 69 -4.89 -11.50 -3.57
C GLY A 69 -4.08 -12.42 -2.65
N SER A 70 -2.81 -12.63 -2.98
CA SER A 70 -1.85 -13.41 -2.16
C SER A 70 -0.47 -12.75 -2.14
N LEU A 71 0.40 -13.24 -1.26
CA LEU A 71 1.74 -12.72 -1.04
C LEU A 71 2.80 -13.81 -1.24
N TYR A 72 3.96 -13.43 -1.72
CA TYR A 72 5.19 -14.16 -1.40
C TYR A 72 5.51 -13.90 0.07
N GLN A 73 5.55 -14.96 0.87
CA GLN A 73 5.79 -14.88 2.31
C GLN A 73 7.24 -14.56 2.65
N ASP A 74 8.16 -14.87 1.74
CA ASP A 74 9.56 -14.50 1.79
C ASP A 74 10.16 -14.51 0.38
N MET A 75 10.52 -13.35 -0.11
CA MET A 75 11.05 -13.17 -1.47
C MET A 75 12.32 -14.00 -1.69
N LEU A 76 13.23 -14.02 -0.72
CA LEU A 76 14.50 -14.73 -0.84
C LEU A 76 14.32 -16.23 -1.07
N SER A 77 13.42 -16.87 -0.33
CA SER A 77 13.20 -18.30 -0.42
C SER A 77 12.27 -18.71 -1.57
N GLN A 78 11.37 -17.84 -2.00
CA GLN A 78 10.34 -18.17 -3.00
C GLN A 78 10.64 -17.63 -4.40
N MET A 79 11.36 -16.51 -4.52
CA MET A 79 11.68 -15.88 -5.80
C MET A 79 13.16 -16.01 -6.18
N GLY A 80 14.06 -16.18 -5.21
CA GLY A 80 15.50 -16.28 -5.42
C GLY A 80 16.27 -14.99 -5.08
N THR A 81 17.59 -15.02 -5.29
CA THR A 81 18.52 -13.96 -4.82
C THR A 81 18.80 -12.86 -5.84
N GLU A 82 18.26 -12.94 -7.05
CA GLU A 82 18.58 -12.04 -8.16
C GLU A 82 17.78 -10.73 -8.14
N PHE A 83 16.91 -10.59 -7.16
CA PHE A 83 16.04 -9.44 -7.05
C PHE A 83 16.71 -8.26 -6.37
N ALA A 84 16.27 -7.05 -6.71
CA ALA A 84 16.71 -5.81 -6.09
C ALA A 84 16.60 -5.90 -4.55
N ARG A 85 17.39 -5.08 -3.85
CA ARG A 85 17.40 -5.09 -2.39
C ARG A 85 16.12 -4.53 -1.81
N HIS A 86 15.13 -5.39 -1.57
CA HIS A 86 13.87 -5.00 -0.95
C HIS A 86 13.94 -4.95 0.58
N GLN A 87 14.95 -5.58 1.18
CA GLN A 87 15.24 -5.45 2.61
C GLN A 87 16.61 -4.78 2.79
N GLN A 88 16.62 -3.45 2.72
CA GLN A 88 17.84 -2.66 2.82
C GLN A 88 18.45 -2.67 4.21
N LYS A 89 19.76 -2.46 4.26
CA LYS A 89 20.52 -2.25 5.51
C LYS A 89 20.89 -0.79 5.75
N GLU A 90 20.74 0.02 4.72
CA GLU A 90 20.95 1.45 4.72
C GLU A 90 19.91 2.15 5.61
N PRO A 91 20.18 3.38 6.09
CA PRO A 91 19.21 4.18 6.83
C PRO A 91 17.88 4.32 6.08
N THR A 92 16.79 4.43 6.81
CA THR A 92 15.42 4.34 6.25
C THR A 92 15.05 5.48 5.31
N GLU A 93 15.76 6.58 5.37
CA GLU A 93 15.63 7.75 4.50
C GLU A 93 16.40 7.62 3.18
N VAL A 94 17.26 6.59 3.04
CA VAL A 94 18.08 6.37 1.85
C VAL A 94 17.31 5.56 0.81
N ALA A 95 17.26 6.06 -0.43
CA ALA A 95 16.71 5.31 -1.55
C ALA A 95 17.68 4.20 -1.98
N THR A 96 17.17 2.99 -2.23
CA THR A 96 17.96 1.82 -2.63
C THR A 96 17.51 1.18 -3.93
N HIS A 97 16.31 1.51 -4.41
CA HIS A 97 15.83 1.11 -5.72
C HIS A 97 14.95 2.23 -6.34
N GLU A 98 14.52 2.03 -7.57
CA GLU A 98 13.63 2.92 -8.29
C GLU A 98 12.32 2.22 -8.60
N VAL A 99 11.21 2.89 -8.36
CA VAL A 99 9.88 2.45 -8.77
C VAL A 99 9.45 3.20 -10.02
N ALA A 100 9.05 2.46 -11.05
CA ALA A 100 8.44 3.00 -12.26
C ALA A 100 6.92 2.99 -12.13
N PHE A 101 6.29 4.15 -12.18
CA PHE A 101 4.83 4.29 -12.15
C PHE A 101 4.23 4.24 -13.55
N ILE A 102 3.03 3.69 -13.65
CA ILE A 102 2.25 3.67 -14.88
C ILE A 102 1.75 5.09 -15.20
N ALA A 103 1.94 5.52 -16.44
CA ALA A 103 1.48 6.84 -16.89
C ALA A 103 -0.04 7.00 -16.72
N GLY A 104 -0.48 8.12 -16.15
CA GLY A 104 -1.89 8.42 -15.88
C GLY A 104 -2.45 7.77 -14.61
N SER A 105 -1.66 6.95 -13.90
CA SER A 105 -2.09 6.30 -12.66
C SER A 105 -2.27 7.27 -11.49
N MET A 106 -2.95 6.81 -10.43
CA MET A 106 -2.98 7.57 -9.16
C MET A 106 -1.56 7.74 -8.60
N ALA A 107 -0.70 6.74 -8.75
CA ALA A 107 0.68 6.80 -8.30
C ALA A 107 1.42 7.99 -8.94
N GLU A 108 1.45 8.08 -10.28
CA GLU A 108 2.07 9.20 -10.98
C GLU A 108 1.46 10.54 -10.53
N ASN A 109 0.12 10.62 -10.44
CA ASN A 109 -0.58 11.83 -10.03
C ASN A 109 -0.28 12.25 -8.59
N LEU A 110 -0.13 11.31 -7.67
CA LEU A 110 0.17 11.60 -6.27
C LEU A 110 1.63 12.01 -6.05
N PHE A 111 2.56 11.34 -6.72
CA PHE A 111 4.00 11.62 -6.59
C PHE A 111 4.52 12.66 -7.57
N GLN A 112 3.76 13.01 -8.61
CA GLN A 112 4.13 13.97 -9.68
C GLN A 112 5.41 13.56 -10.43
N THR A 113 5.65 12.26 -10.57
CA THR A 113 6.78 11.69 -11.33
C THR A 113 6.46 10.29 -11.79
N GLN A 114 7.08 9.84 -12.88
CA GLN A 114 6.98 8.45 -13.36
C GLN A 114 8.07 7.54 -12.78
N PHE A 115 9.18 8.10 -12.34
CA PHE A 115 10.29 7.34 -11.76
C PHE A 115 10.62 7.92 -10.40
N LEU A 116 10.58 7.07 -9.38
CA LEU A 116 10.76 7.49 -8.00
C LEU A 116 11.82 6.63 -7.30
N PRO A 117 12.97 7.21 -6.92
CA PRO A 117 13.88 6.55 -6.00
C PRO A 117 13.23 6.37 -4.64
N THR A 118 13.19 5.12 -4.14
CA THR A 118 12.52 4.76 -2.87
C THR A 118 13.40 3.92 -1.96
N ASN A 119 13.09 3.98 -0.67
CA ASN A 119 13.60 3.02 0.32
C ASN A 119 12.86 1.67 0.18
N SER A 120 13.40 0.64 0.82
CA SER A 120 12.77 -0.68 0.83
C SER A 120 13.07 -1.43 2.11
N HIS A 121 12.01 -1.78 2.85
CA HIS A 121 12.09 -2.48 4.14
C HIS A 121 11.06 -3.59 4.24
N HIS A 122 11.04 -4.50 3.25
CA HIS A 122 10.14 -5.64 3.24
C HIS A 122 10.82 -6.87 2.68
N HIS A 123 10.43 -8.05 3.15
CA HIS A 123 10.84 -9.34 2.61
C HIS A 123 9.65 -10.11 2.02
N GLN A 124 8.42 -9.62 2.28
CA GLN A 124 7.21 -10.07 1.63
C GLN A 124 6.83 -9.11 0.51
N CYS A 125 6.21 -9.61 -0.56
CA CYS A 125 5.63 -8.80 -1.63
C CYS A 125 4.38 -9.47 -2.21
N VAL A 126 3.69 -8.76 -3.08
CA VAL A 126 2.52 -9.28 -3.79
C VAL A 126 2.93 -10.45 -4.69
N HIS A 127 2.24 -11.59 -4.54
CA HIS A 127 2.34 -12.73 -5.46
C HIS A 127 1.23 -12.65 -6.50
N ARG A 128 -0.04 -12.68 -6.08
CA ARG A 128 -1.20 -12.52 -6.95
C ARG A 128 -1.94 -11.24 -6.55
N VAL A 129 -2.09 -10.35 -7.52
CA VAL A 129 -2.89 -9.14 -7.34
C VAL A 129 -4.36 -9.53 -7.29
N ALA A 130 -5.14 -8.92 -6.40
CA ALA A 130 -6.58 -9.08 -6.36
C ALA A 130 -7.24 -8.50 -7.63
N ASP A 131 -8.32 -9.12 -8.09
CA ASP A 131 -8.95 -8.79 -9.38
C ASP A 131 -9.44 -7.34 -9.49
N ASP A 132 -9.81 -6.73 -8.38
CA ASP A 132 -10.28 -5.34 -8.29
C ASP A 132 -9.12 -4.30 -8.26
N LEU A 133 -7.89 -4.74 -8.05
CA LEU A 133 -6.73 -3.86 -7.95
C LEU A 133 -5.95 -3.78 -9.26
N THR A 134 -5.44 -2.60 -9.54
CA THR A 134 -4.54 -2.36 -10.66
C THR A 134 -3.13 -2.09 -10.14
N VAL A 135 -2.12 -2.72 -10.78
CA VAL A 135 -0.71 -2.39 -10.52
C VAL A 135 -0.43 -1.01 -11.12
N SER A 136 0.05 -0.09 -10.29
CA SER A 136 0.41 1.27 -10.73
C SER A 136 1.89 1.61 -10.58
N GLY A 137 2.68 0.70 -9.99
CA GLY A 137 4.13 0.87 -9.89
C GLY A 137 4.85 -0.45 -9.67
N THR A 138 6.02 -0.60 -10.31
CA THR A 138 6.90 -1.78 -10.18
C THR A 138 8.36 -1.37 -10.16
N THR A 139 9.20 -2.22 -9.57
CA THR A 139 10.66 -2.16 -9.74
C THR A 139 11.11 -2.86 -11.02
N VAL A 140 12.39 -2.69 -11.38
CA VAL A 140 12.99 -3.30 -12.58
C VAL A 140 12.93 -4.83 -12.57
N ASP A 141 12.93 -5.45 -11.41
CA ASP A 141 12.79 -6.90 -11.20
C ASP A 141 11.32 -7.37 -11.14
N GLY A 142 10.37 -6.47 -11.40
CA GLY A 142 8.95 -6.78 -11.54
C GLY A 142 8.19 -6.90 -10.21
N VAL A 143 8.81 -6.55 -9.09
CA VAL A 143 8.11 -6.52 -7.80
C VAL A 143 7.09 -5.38 -7.80
N VAL A 144 5.87 -5.70 -7.36
CA VAL A 144 4.77 -4.72 -7.25
C VAL A 144 5.05 -3.79 -6.07
N GLU A 145 5.16 -2.50 -6.36
CA GLU A 145 5.46 -1.45 -5.40
C GLU A 145 4.31 -0.46 -5.20
N ALA A 146 3.33 -0.45 -6.09
CA ALA A 146 2.12 0.34 -5.93
C ALA A 146 0.89 -0.37 -6.52
N LEU A 147 -0.21 -0.30 -5.79
CA LEU A 147 -1.55 -0.79 -6.17
C LEU A 147 -2.56 0.34 -6.02
N GLU A 148 -3.59 0.31 -6.88
CA GLU A 148 -4.68 1.28 -6.82
C GLU A 148 -6.02 0.70 -7.23
N TRP A 149 -7.08 1.32 -6.71
CA TRP A 149 -8.47 1.17 -7.16
C TRP A 149 -9.11 2.56 -7.17
N PRO A 150 -8.96 3.32 -8.28
CA PRO A 150 -9.36 4.74 -8.34
C PRO A 150 -10.83 4.97 -8.03
N GLU A 151 -11.73 4.10 -8.50
CA GLU A 151 -13.18 4.20 -8.31
C GLU A 151 -13.60 4.05 -6.84
N ARG A 152 -12.72 3.48 -6.02
CA ARG A 152 -12.94 3.27 -4.58
C ARG A 152 -12.04 4.15 -3.71
N GLU A 153 -11.24 5.03 -4.33
CA GLU A 153 -10.29 5.88 -3.62
C GLU A 153 -9.30 5.08 -2.77
N ILE A 154 -8.84 3.94 -3.29
CA ILE A 154 -7.83 3.08 -2.65
C ILE A 154 -6.51 3.27 -3.36
N PHE A 155 -5.47 3.57 -2.59
CA PHE A 155 -4.09 3.64 -3.06
C PHE A 155 -3.15 3.00 -2.04
N ALA A 156 -2.13 2.31 -2.52
CA ALA A 156 -1.16 1.69 -1.64
C ALA A 156 0.24 1.60 -2.26
N VAL A 157 1.26 1.72 -1.40
CA VAL A 157 2.67 1.59 -1.77
C VAL A 157 3.37 0.57 -0.87
N GLN A 158 4.37 -0.15 -1.43
CA GLN A 158 5.14 -1.15 -0.69
C GLN A 158 6.32 -0.52 0.06
N PHE A 159 6.89 0.55 -0.46
CA PHE A 159 7.94 1.33 0.20
C PHE A 159 7.38 2.24 1.31
N HIS A 160 8.27 2.97 1.99
CA HIS A 160 7.95 3.81 3.14
C HIS A 160 8.15 5.32 2.85
N PRO A 161 7.20 6.01 2.20
CA PRO A 161 7.31 7.44 1.92
C PRO A 161 7.38 8.28 3.19
N GLU A 162 6.76 7.85 4.29
CA GLU A 162 6.75 8.54 5.58
C GLU A 162 8.15 8.65 6.20
N ARG A 163 9.05 7.73 5.86
CA ARG A 163 10.43 7.70 6.36
C ARG A 163 11.39 8.51 5.50
N MET A 164 10.99 8.87 4.30
CA MET A 164 11.78 9.64 3.35
C MET A 164 11.35 11.11 3.23
N ARG A 165 10.35 11.56 4.00
CA ARG A 165 9.76 12.88 3.78
C ARG A 165 10.69 14.03 4.20
N ASP A 166 11.57 13.83 5.19
CA ASP A 166 12.42 14.88 5.72
C ASP A 166 13.47 15.30 4.68
N GLY A 167 13.36 16.53 4.19
CA GLY A 167 14.20 17.05 3.11
C GLY A 167 13.86 16.55 1.70
N ASN A 168 12.79 15.76 1.52
CA ASN A 168 12.36 15.26 0.23
C ASN A 168 11.02 15.88 -0.22
N PRO A 169 11.03 16.87 -1.13
CA PRO A 169 9.81 17.56 -1.56
C PRO A 169 8.77 16.64 -2.21
N THR A 170 9.20 15.61 -2.94
CA THR A 170 8.31 14.65 -3.62
C THR A 170 7.52 13.84 -2.59
N MET A 171 8.19 13.34 -1.53
CA MET A 171 7.52 12.59 -0.48
C MET A 171 6.58 13.48 0.37
N CYS A 172 6.98 14.72 0.63
CA CYS A 172 6.09 15.71 1.27
C CYS A 172 4.89 16.03 0.38
N GLY A 173 5.14 16.23 -0.91
CA GLY A 173 4.11 16.49 -1.92
C GLY A 173 3.08 15.36 -2.01
N PHE A 174 3.53 14.11 -1.97
CA PHE A 174 2.66 12.94 -1.94
C PHE A 174 1.62 12.99 -0.82
N PHE A 175 2.05 13.22 0.43
CA PHE A 175 1.12 13.31 1.55
C PHE A 175 0.16 14.49 1.44
N LYS A 176 0.64 15.64 0.95
CA LYS A 176 -0.21 16.80 0.68
C LYS A 176 -1.28 16.46 -0.37
N ASN A 177 -0.88 15.90 -1.51
CA ASN A 177 -1.78 15.53 -2.60
C ASN A 177 -2.82 14.49 -2.14
N TRP A 178 -2.41 13.51 -1.31
CA TRP A 178 -3.32 12.56 -0.70
C TRP A 178 -4.36 13.23 0.20
N ILE A 179 -3.93 14.12 1.10
CA ILE A 179 -4.84 14.86 2.01
C ILE A 179 -5.84 15.72 1.22
N GLU A 180 -5.39 16.41 0.18
CA GLU A 180 -6.26 17.21 -0.69
C GLU A 180 -7.31 16.33 -1.39
N ARG A 181 -6.92 15.14 -1.86
CA ARG A 181 -7.84 14.15 -2.43
C ARG A 181 -8.88 13.67 -1.41
N VAL A 182 -8.48 13.31 -0.21
CA VAL A 182 -9.40 12.93 0.89
C VAL A 182 -10.39 14.06 1.19
N ALA A 183 -9.92 15.31 1.28
CA ALA A 183 -10.76 16.47 1.55
C ALA A 183 -11.81 16.69 0.44
N ALA A 184 -11.44 16.49 -0.82
CA ALA A 184 -12.35 16.58 -1.95
C ALA A 184 -13.46 15.51 -1.86
N VAL A 185 -13.13 14.26 -1.57
CA VAL A 185 -14.09 13.16 -1.38
C VAL A 185 -15.04 13.46 -0.21
N ALA A 186 -14.54 13.91 0.93
CA ALA A 186 -15.34 14.25 2.10
C ALA A 186 -16.32 15.39 1.80
N SER A 187 -15.88 16.40 1.05
CA SER A 187 -16.73 17.55 0.65
C SER A 187 -17.86 17.14 -0.29
N ASN A 188 -17.57 16.27 -1.26
CA ASN A 188 -18.56 15.76 -2.20
C ASN A 188 -19.66 14.97 -1.50
N LYS A 189 -19.30 14.08 -0.56
CA LYS A 189 -20.25 13.31 0.24
C LYS A 189 -21.18 14.20 1.07
N LYS A 190 -20.65 15.25 1.70
CA LYS A 190 -21.45 16.20 2.48
C LYS A 190 -22.46 16.92 1.58
N SER A 191 -22.06 17.28 0.36
CA SER A 191 -22.93 17.94 -0.63
C SER A 191 -24.04 17.03 -1.14
N GLU A 192 -23.77 15.73 -1.32
CA GLU A 192 -24.79 14.75 -1.74
C GLU A 192 -25.83 14.50 -0.65
N ILE A 193 -25.39 14.37 0.62
CA ILE A 193 -26.30 14.22 1.76
C ILE A 193 -27.20 15.44 1.90
N ALA A 194 -26.65 16.65 1.72
CA ALA A 194 -27.42 17.90 1.83
C ALA A 194 -28.46 18.08 0.70
N LYS A 195 -28.26 17.46 -0.46
CA LYS A 195 -29.22 17.50 -1.59
C LYS A 195 -30.35 16.48 -1.45
N ASN A 196 -30.17 15.45 -0.65
CA ASN A 196 -31.13 14.34 -0.47
C ASN A 196 -31.97 14.48 0.81
N ASN A 197 -31.75 15.53 1.59
CA ASN A 197 -32.55 15.94 2.75
C ASN A 197 -33.35 17.20 2.47
#